data_911babdf2039683e7282f9e7d2d45946
#
_entry.id   911babdf2039683e7282f9e7d2d45946
#
_cell.length_a   1.000
_cell.length_b   1.000
_cell.length_c   1.000
_cell.angle_alpha   90.00
_cell.angle_beta   90.00
_cell.angle_gamma   90.00
#
_symmetry.space_group_name_H-M   'P 1'
#
loop_
_entity.id
_entity.type
_entity.pdbx_description
1 polymer ?
#
loop_
_entity_poly.entity_id
_entity_poly.type
_entity_poly.pdbx_seq_one_letter_code
_entity_poly.pdbx_strand_id
1 'polypeptide(L)'
;MISTSLSSQKLSSANMEAFPVSNFAIAADTYTTLNAPARSVSMWNFAIANCDLPESFVYEATKAVMSDNARMVNIHKAARSTLVENYDKNTFMPWHPGAAKWFNENGASIPANLIK
;
A
#
# COMPACT_ATOMS: atom_id res chain seq x y z
N MET A 1 -9.47 20.84 7.56
CA MET A 1 -8.65 20.32 6.67
C MET A 1 -8.21 21.21 5.60
N ILE A 2 -7.10 21.50 5.59
CA ILE A 2 -6.71 22.33 4.84
C ILE A 2 -6.13 22.07 3.71
N SER A 3 -5.91 21.62 3.22
CA SER A 3 -5.32 21.46 2.19
C SER A 3 -5.57 22.10 1.16
N THR A 4 -5.11 22.76 0.87
CA THR A 4 -5.19 23.36 -0.37
C THR A 4 -4.68 22.46 -1.43
N SER A 5 -5.47 22.33 -2.39
CA SER A 5 -5.08 21.60 -3.60
C SER A 5 -3.77 22.10 -4.22
N LEU A 6 -3.41 23.33 -3.97
CA LEU A 6 -2.15 23.89 -4.41
C LEU A 6 -0.95 23.29 -3.70
N SER A 7 -1.03 23.05 -2.41
CA SER A 7 0.04 22.39 -1.70
C SER A 7 0.18 20.95 -2.13
N SER A 8 -0.89 20.26 -2.45
CA SER A 8 -0.85 18.90 -2.96
C SER A 8 -0.16 18.81 -4.32
N GLN A 9 -0.38 19.78 -5.19
CA GLN A 9 0.30 19.81 -6.49
C GLN A 9 1.79 20.11 -6.39
N LYS A 10 2.19 20.99 -5.47
CA LYS A 10 3.60 21.27 -5.23
C LYS A 10 4.31 20.14 -4.53
N LEU A 11 3.63 19.41 -3.69
CA LEU A 11 4.20 18.30 -2.96
C LEU A 11 4.43 17.09 -3.84
N SER A 12 3.62 16.87 -4.86
CA SER A 12 3.61 15.60 -5.57
C SER A 12 4.89 15.31 -6.36
N SER A 13 5.54 16.29 -6.95
CA SER A 13 6.74 16.02 -7.70
C SER A 13 8.01 16.03 -6.86
N ALA A 14 8.08 16.87 -5.83
CA ALA A 14 9.28 16.99 -5.01
C ALA A 14 9.31 16.02 -3.81
N ASN A 15 8.15 15.65 -3.28
CA ASN A 15 8.07 14.85 -2.05
C ASN A 15 7.79 13.38 -2.30
N MET A 16 7.33 12.97 -3.45
CA MET A 16 7.16 11.56 -3.79
C MET A 16 8.50 10.79 -3.83
N GLU A 17 9.61 11.49 -4.08
CA GLU A 17 10.94 10.89 -4.00
C GLU A 17 11.47 10.82 -2.57
N ALA A 18 11.05 11.74 -1.69
CA ALA A 18 11.54 11.83 -0.33
C ALA A 18 10.67 11.12 0.70
N PHE A 19 9.37 10.95 0.44
CA PHE A 19 8.41 10.34 1.36
C PHE A 19 7.57 9.27 0.67
N PRO A 20 7.11 8.26 1.42
CA PRO A 20 6.32 7.15 0.88
C PRO A 20 4.86 7.59 0.65
N VAL A 21 4.64 8.57 -0.17
CA VAL A 21 3.33 9.09 -0.51
C VAL A 21 3.02 8.89 -1.99
N SER A 22 1.75 8.74 -2.30
CA SER A 22 1.26 8.61 -3.67
C SER A 22 0.22 9.67 -3.97
N ASN A 23 0.07 10.03 -5.23
CA ASN A 23 -1.04 10.86 -5.67
C ASN A 23 -2.35 10.08 -5.47
N PHE A 24 -3.34 10.74 -4.95
CA PHE A 24 -4.65 10.17 -4.69
C PHE A 24 -5.75 11.16 -5.08
N ALA A 25 -6.85 10.64 -5.59
CA ALA A 25 -8.05 11.45 -5.84
C ALA A 25 -9.16 10.96 -4.92
N ILE A 26 -9.70 11.87 -4.11
CA ILE A 26 -10.90 11.63 -3.33
C ILE A 26 -12.07 11.72 -4.29
N ALA A 27 -12.85 10.66 -4.43
CA ALA A 27 -13.99 10.62 -5.32
C ALA A 27 -15.06 11.65 -4.91
N ALA A 28 -15.77 12.17 -5.90
CA ALA A 28 -16.92 13.02 -5.64
C ALA A 28 -17.92 12.27 -4.73
N ASP A 29 -18.67 13.03 -3.97
CA ASP A 29 -19.65 12.48 -3.02
C ASP A 29 -19.10 11.64 -1.87
N THR A 30 -17.79 11.53 -1.70
CA THR A 30 -17.18 10.90 -0.53
C THR A 30 -17.54 11.66 0.74
N TYR A 31 -17.63 12.98 0.66
CA TYR A 31 -18.12 13.85 1.70
C TYR A 31 -19.30 14.68 1.14
N THR A 32 -20.25 15.04 1.99
CA THR A 32 -21.46 15.78 1.60
C THR A 32 -21.20 17.13 0.91
N THR A 33 -20.02 17.71 1.15
CA THR A 33 -19.61 18.98 0.54
C THR A 33 -18.72 18.82 -0.68
N LEU A 34 -18.42 17.60 -1.10
CA LEU A 34 -17.50 17.35 -2.19
C LEU A 34 -18.26 17.00 -3.47
N ASN A 35 -18.47 17.98 -4.32
CA ASN A 35 -19.24 17.81 -5.58
C ASN A 35 -18.40 17.34 -6.77
N ALA A 36 -17.08 17.32 -6.63
CA ALA A 36 -16.15 16.89 -7.68
C ALA A 36 -14.95 16.17 -7.05
N PRO A 37 -14.24 15.32 -7.80
CA PRO A 37 -13.04 14.66 -7.29
C PRO A 37 -12.00 15.67 -6.83
N ALA A 38 -11.44 15.46 -5.64
CA ALA A 38 -10.39 16.31 -5.08
C ALA A 38 -9.04 15.61 -5.15
N ARG A 39 -8.03 16.31 -5.64
CA ARG A 39 -6.65 15.79 -5.68
C ARG A 39 -6.02 15.89 -4.30
N SER A 40 -5.37 14.81 -3.90
CA SER A 40 -4.73 14.70 -2.60
C SER A 40 -3.48 13.82 -2.70
N VAL A 41 -2.79 13.67 -1.59
CA VAL A 41 -1.72 12.68 -1.40
C VAL A 41 -2.15 11.68 -0.35
N SER A 42 -1.72 10.45 -0.51
CA SER A 42 -2.02 9.39 0.44
C SER A 42 -0.77 8.56 0.73
N MET A 43 -0.75 7.96 1.91
CA MET A 43 0.24 6.94 2.27
C MET A 43 -0.42 5.58 2.22
N TRP A 44 0.33 4.59 1.80
CA TRP A 44 -0.11 3.20 1.83
C TRP A 44 0.02 2.64 3.24
N ASN A 45 -0.91 1.75 3.60
CA ASN A 45 -0.82 1.00 4.83
C ASN A 45 0.06 -0.22 4.62
N PHE A 46 0.92 -0.51 5.57
CA PHE A 46 1.83 -1.65 5.52
C PHE A 46 1.65 -2.54 6.74
N ALA A 47 1.71 -3.83 6.54
CA ALA A 47 1.89 -4.78 7.62
C ALA A 47 3.38 -4.92 7.89
N ILE A 48 3.78 -4.79 9.14
CA ILE A 48 5.17 -4.85 9.56
C ILE A 48 5.40 -6.13 10.35
N ALA A 49 6.46 -6.84 10.03
CA ALA A 49 6.89 -8.03 10.75
C ALA A 49 8.31 -7.83 11.30
N ASN A 50 8.61 -8.46 12.43
CA ASN A 50 9.98 -8.51 12.91
C ASN A 50 10.80 -9.40 11.96
N CYS A 51 12.00 -8.96 11.60
CA CYS A 51 12.89 -9.71 10.70
C CYS A 51 13.34 -11.06 11.28
N ASP A 52 13.27 -11.24 12.60
CA ASP A 52 13.63 -12.51 13.26
C ASP A 52 12.51 -13.55 13.22
N LEU A 53 11.34 -13.21 12.71
CA LEU A 53 10.25 -14.17 12.57
C LEU A 53 10.61 -15.24 11.52
N PRO A 54 10.21 -16.51 11.75
CA PRO A 54 10.45 -17.57 10.77
C PRO A 54 9.82 -17.24 9.41
N GLU A 55 10.55 -17.52 8.33
CA GLU A 55 10.06 -17.33 6.96
C GLU A 55 8.70 -17.99 6.72
N SER A 56 8.55 -19.24 7.19
CA SER A 56 7.32 -20.00 7.04
C SER A 56 6.12 -19.33 7.73
N PHE A 57 6.34 -18.75 8.90
CA PHE A 57 5.27 -18.05 9.62
C PHE A 57 4.79 -16.82 8.87
N VAL A 58 5.72 -15.97 8.41
CA VAL A 58 5.38 -14.76 7.67
C VAL A 58 4.78 -15.10 6.30
N TYR A 59 5.24 -16.18 5.66
CA TYR A 59 4.66 -16.69 4.42
C TYR A 59 3.17 -17.06 4.61
N GLU A 60 2.86 -17.87 5.63
CA GLU A 60 1.48 -18.30 5.88
C GLU A 60 0.58 -17.12 6.32
N ALA A 61 1.10 -16.20 7.11
CA ALA A 61 0.37 -14.98 7.49
C ALA A 61 0.04 -14.12 6.26
N THR A 62 1.02 -13.92 5.37
CA THR A 62 0.83 -13.20 4.11
C THR A 62 -0.21 -13.87 3.23
N LYS A 63 -0.11 -15.19 3.08
CA LYS A 63 -1.07 -16.00 2.34
C LYS A 63 -2.48 -15.85 2.91
N ALA A 64 -2.65 -15.94 4.22
CA ALA A 64 -3.95 -15.82 4.86
C ALA A 64 -4.62 -14.46 4.60
N VAL A 65 -3.83 -13.38 4.58
CA VAL A 65 -4.34 -12.03 4.33
C VAL A 65 -4.64 -11.80 2.85
N MET A 66 -3.77 -12.27 1.97
CA MET A 66 -3.82 -11.93 0.54
C MET A 66 -4.70 -12.87 -0.28
N SER A 67 -4.98 -14.09 0.20
CA SER A 67 -5.70 -15.09 -0.59
C SER A 67 -7.20 -14.85 -0.72
N ASP A 68 -7.80 -14.08 0.17
CA ASP A 68 -9.25 -13.81 0.15
C ASP A 68 -9.52 -12.32 0.34
N ASN A 69 -9.30 -11.56 -0.70
CA ASN A 69 -9.54 -10.11 -0.70
C ASN A 69 -11.01 -9.78 -0.43
N ALA A 70 -11.96 -10.58 -0.93
CA ALA A 70 -13.38 -10.33 -0.71
C ALA A 70 -13.75 -10.41 0.79
N ARG A 71 -13.19 -11.37 1.51
CA ARG A 71 -13.35 -11.47 2.95
C ARG A 71 -12.75 -10.28 3.69
N MET A 72 -11.55 -9.86 3.27
CA MET A 72 -10.89 -8.70 3.87
C MET A 72 -11.68 -7.41 3.64
N VAL A 73 -12.25 -7.22 2.45
CA VAL A 73 -13.10 -6.06 2.12
C VAL A 73 -14.38 -6.05 2.96
N ASN A 74 -14.94 -7.21 3.28
CA ASN A 74 -16.09 -7.30 4.19
C ASN A 74 -15.76 -6.86 5.63
N ILE A 75 -14.51 -7.05 6.05
CA ILE A 75 -14.05 -6.58 7.35
C ILE A 75 -13.80 -5.07 7.30
N HIS A 76 -13.12 -4.59 6.27
CA HIS A 76 -12.83 -3.18 6.11
C HIS A 76 -12.69 -2.79 4.64
N LYS A 77 -13.42 -1.76 4.20
CA LYS A 77 -13.46 -1.33 2.79
C LYS A 77 -12.10 -0.93 2.21
N ALA A 78 -11.17 -0.44 3.03
CA ALA A 78 -9.84 -0.06 2.58
C ALA A 78 -9.03 -1.27 2.07
N ALA A 79 -9.40 -2.49 2.43
CA ALA A 79 -8.76 -3.71 1.93
C ALA A 79 -8.94 -3.94 0.43
N ARG A 80 -9.75 -3.15 -0.26
CA ARG A 80 -9.82 -3.18 -1.74
C ARG A 80 -8.47 -2.95 -2.40
N SER A 81 -7.58 -2.21 -1.74
CA SER A 81 -6.25 -1.94 -2.24
C SER A 81 -5.20 -2.96 -1.78
N THR A 82 -5.59 -3.96 -0.99
CA THR A 82 -4.70 -5.04 -0.55
C THR A 82 -4.64 -6.10 -1.65
N LEU A 83 -3.91 -5.79 -2.70
CA LEU A 83 -3.79 -6.60 -3.91
C LEU A 83 -2.32 -6.82 -4.24
N VAL A 84 -2.00 -7.96 -4.84
CA VAL A 84 -0.63 -8.31 -5.22
C VAL A 84 -0.03 -7.26 -6.15
N GLU A 85 -0.80 -6.75 -7.10
CA GLU A 85 -0.37 -5.73 -8.06
C GLU A 85 0.12 -4.43 -7.43
N ASN A 86 -0.22 -4.17 -6.18
CA ASN A 86 0.22 -2.97 -5.45
C ASN A 86 1.55 -3.15 -4.71
N TYR A 87 2.26 -4.25 -4.91
CA TYR A 87 3.54 -4.54 -4.24
C TYR A 87 4.60 -3.47 -4.52
N ASP A 88 4.55 -2.84 -5.69
CA ASP A 88 5.48 -1.80 -6.12
C ASP A 88 5.32 -0.47 -5.37
N LYS A 89 4.24 -0.32 -4.61
CA LYS A 89 4.00 0.87 -3.76
C LYS A 89 4.88 0.89 -2.51
N ASN A 90 5.49 -0.24 -2.17
CA ASN A 90 6.50 -0.26 -1.13
C ASN A 90 7.87 0.12 -1.70
N THR A 91 8.22 1.38 -1.59
CA THR A 91 9.46 1.92 -2.16
C THR A 91 10.55 2.17 -1.12
N PHE A 92 10.31 1.90 0.15
CA PHE A 92 11.21 2.33 1.22
C PHE A 92 11.48 1.28 2.31
N MET A 93 10.62 0.31 2.49
CA MET A 93 10.85 -0.73 3.51
C MET A 93 11.37 -2.02 2.88
N PRO A 94 12.33 -2.69 3.52
CA PRO A 94 12.75 -4.01 3.06
C PRO A 94 11.60 -5.01 3.23
N TRP A 95 11.60 -6.02 2.38
CA TRP A 95 10.65 -7.10 2.43
C TRP A 95 11.15 -8.22 3.34
N HIS A 96 10.28 -8.74 4.20
CA HIS A 96 10.56 -9.97 4.91
C HIS A 96 10.61 -11.16 3.92
N PRO A 97 11.58 -12.10 4.03
CA PRO A 97 11.73 -13.20 3.09
C PRO A 97 10.45 -14.01 2.85
N GLY A 98 9.69 -14.31 3.92
CA GLY A 98 8.43 -15.04 3.80
C GLY A 98 7.36 -14.29 3.00
N ALA A 99 7.24 -12.98 3.20
CA ALA A 99 6.31 -12.16 2.44
C ALA A 99 6.75 -12.06 0.96
N ALA A 100 8.03 -11.75 0.72
CA ALA A 100 8.57 -11.65 -0.63
C ALA A 100 8.39 -12.95 -1.43
N LYS A 101 8.60 -14.10 -0.81
CA LYS A 101 8.40 -15.40 -1.42
C LYS A 101 6.96 -15.58 -1.89
N TRP A 102 5.99 -15.33 -1.00
CA TRP A 102 4.59 -15.45 -1.37
C TRP A 102 4.21 -14.50 -2.51
N PHE A 103 4.63 -13.24 -2.42
CA PHE A 103 4.34 -12.25 -3.47
C PHE A 103 4.94 -12.63 -4.82
N ASN A 104 6.19 -13.10 -4.86
CA ASN A 104 6.85 -13.52 -6.09
C ASN A 104 6.19 -14.76 -6.71
N GLU A 105 5.70 -15.69 -5.90
CA GLU A 105 4.92 -16.85 -6.38
C GLU A 105 3.56 -16.46 -6.95
N ASN A 106 3.04 -15.30 -6.59
CA ASN A 106 1.72 -14.81 -7.02
C ASN A 106 1.78 -13.63 -8.01
N GLY A 107 2.90 -13.47 -8.71
CA GLY A 107 3.01 -12.56 -9.84
C GLY A 107 3.73 -11.24 -9.58
N ALA A 108 4.24 -11.02 -8.37
CA ALA A 108 5.11 -9.90 -8.09
C ALA A 108 6.54 -10.20 -8.58
N SER A 109 7.37 -9.18 -8.61
CA SER A 109 8.79 -9.33 -8.96
C SER A 109 9.62 -8.48 -8.01
N ILE A 110 9.78 -8.97 -6.78
CA ILE A 110 10.51 -8.26 -5.74
C ILE A 110 12.00 -8.53 -5.88
N PRO A 111 12.83 -7.51 -6.13
CA PRO A 111 14.26 -7.67 -6.27
C PRO A 111 14.92 -8.21 -5.01
N ALA A 112 15.89 -9.11 -5.16
CA ALA A 112 16.57 -9.76 -4.03
C ALA A 112 17.26 -8.77 -3.07
N ASN A 113 17.72 -7.63 -3.58
CA ASN A 113 18.36 -6.60 -2.77
C ASN A 113 17.39 -5.86 -1.83
N LEU A 114 16.07 -5.99 -2.04
CA LEU A 114 15.05 -5.43 -1.17
C LEU A 114 14.53 -6.44 -0.14
N ILE A 115 15.03 -7.67 -0.15
CA ILE A 115 14.62 -8.72 0.79
C ILE A 115 15.65 -8.81 1.90
N LYS A 116 15.20 -8.74 3.15
CA LYS A 116 16.07 -8.81 4.33
C LYS A 116 15.46 -9.71 5.40
#